data_068a437094cb70bb7356f06464525c51
#
_entry.id   068a437094cb70bb7356f06464525c51
#
_cell.length_a   1.000
_cell.length_b   1.000
_cell.length_c   1.000
_cell.angle_alpha   90.00
_cell.angle_beta   90.00
_cell.angle_gamma   90.00
#
_symmetry.space_group_name_H-M   'P 1'
#
loop_
_entity.id
_entity.type
_entity.pdbx_description
1 polymer ?
#
loop_
_entity_poly.entity_id
_entity_poly.type
_entity_poly.pdbx_seq_one_letter_code
_entity_poly.pdbx_strand_id
1 'polypeptide(L)'
;MKGILKKAMAAALVAVMVLSMSGCTEEEQPQTNQPQQEQQQDDGQQPETQQEQEEQSQQQTVTAPSLSQQLKEAKAKNDDIIGWLKIDDLKVDGAVVQAENNTKYERLNEWGQYSWTGTYFADYECNFDSRGSLSKNTVIYGHNVDFNDNRDGERFSQLLYFADEEFAKQHPYVYFTIDGDDKSSEMVWEIFSVFYTTTDFDYIRINKDYRNPQEGEITDAQLMNIIKGAQERSEYDYEVEVSGEDKILTLSTCSYKYGRRKDVRFVVMAKLLDEDAVLHTQAKLTQNTDKKTVE
;
A
#
# COMPACT_ATOMS: atom_id res chain seq x y z
N MET A 1 -26.02 -46.85 -31.28
CA MET A 1 -24.91 -47.77 -31.56
C MET A 1 -23.68 -47.18 -30.86
N LYS A 2 -23.35 -47.74 -29.70
CA LYS A 2 -22.18 -48.63 -29.43
C LYS A 2 -20.88 -47.94 -29.85
N GLY A 3 -19.87 -47.72 -29.04
CA GLY A 3 -19.40 -48.34 -27.78
C GLY A 3 -18.26 -47.48 -27.25
N ILE A 4 -18.01 -47.25 -25.96
CA ILE A 4 -17.39 -48.12 -24.95
C ILE A 4 -15.99 -48.62 -25.37
N LEU A 5 -14.97 -48.17 -24.67
CA LEU A 5 -13.93 -48.98 -23.96
C LEU A 5 -12.83 -48.03 -23.49
N LYS A 6 -12.63 -47.78 -22.22
CA LYS A 6 -12.08 -48.60 -21.10
C LYS A 6 -10.57 -48.73 -21.12
N LYS A 7 -10.04 -48.31 -20.01
CA LYS A 7 -9.01 -48.95 -19.15
C LYS A 7 -7.56 -48.59 -19.48
N ALA A 8 -6.65 -48.45 -18.57
CA ALA A 8 -6.52 -48.67 -17.12
C ALA A 8 -5.08 -48.39 -16.75
N MET A 9 -4.89 -47.91 -15.49
CA MET A 9 -4.04 -48.60 -14.49
C MET A 9 -2.57 -48.80 -14.90
N ALA A 10 -1.57 -48.61 -14.10
CA ALA A 10 -1.29 -48.86 -12.69
C ALA A 10 0.07 -48.27 -12.35
N ALA A 11 0.25 -47.80 -11.19
CA ALA A 11 0.82 -48.39 -9.95
C ALA A 11 2.34 -48.24 -9.89
N ALA A 12 2.86 -47.50 -8.95
CA ALA A 12 3.32 -47.79 -7.60
C ALA A 12 4.62 -48.66 -7.52
N LEU A 13 5.57 -48.16 -6.73
CA LEU A 13 6.54 -48.88 -5.87
C LEU A 13 7.45 -47.82 -5.25
N VAL A 14 7.46 -47.45 -4.00
CA VAL A 14 7.80 -48.10 -2.72
C VAL A 14 9.16 -48.84 -2.72
N ALA A 15 10.08 -48.30 -1.94
CA ALA A 15 11.07 -48.98 -1.11
C ALA A 15 11.94 -47.93 -0.42
N VAL A 16 11.82 -47.69 0.87
CA VAL A 16 12.22 -48.44 2.06
C VAL A 16 13.71 -48.33 2.36
N MET A 17 13.94 -47.65 3.49
CA MET A 17 14.89 -47.84 4.59
C MET A 17 16.34 -48.18 4.32
N VAL A 18 17.24 -47.54 5.08
CA VAL A 18 17.98 -48.22 6.15
C VAL A 18 18.53 -47.20 7.15
N LEU A 19 18.26 -47.45 8.42
CA LEU A 19 18.93 -46.94 9.61
C LEU A 19 20.35 -47.54 9.74
N SER A 20 21.26 -46.76 10.31
CA SER A 20 22.30 -47.34 11.16
C SER A 20 22.65 -46.39 12.30
N MET A 21 22.40 -46.90 13.49
CA MET A 21 22.89 -46.43 14.80
C MET A 21 24.30 -46.97 15.06
N SER A 22 25.02 -46.28 15.90
CA SER A 22 26.00 -46.72 16.95
C SER A 22 27.09 -45.67 17.08
N GLY A 23 27.56 -45.25 18.20
CA GLY A 23 27.38 -45.64 19.58
C GLY A 23 28.39 -44.84 20.43
N CYS A 24 28.11 -44.70 21.69
CA CYS A 24 28.84 -44.04 22.77
C CYS A 24 30.27 -44.45 22.95
N THR A 25 31.10 -43.53 23.51
CA THR A 25 31.90 -43.88 24.71
C THR A 25 32.37 -42.57 25.41
N GLU A 26 32.13 -42.54 26.71
CA GLU A 26 32.71 -41.66 27.71
C GLU A 26 34.19 -42.03 27.98
N GLU A 27 35.01 -41.05 28.36
CA GLU A 27 36.07 -41.28 29.38
C GLU A 27 36.52 -39.96 30.01
N GLU A 28 36.88 -40.13 31.28
CA GLU A 28 37.00 -39.18 32.39
C GLU A 28 38.29 -38.38 32.41
N GLN A 29 38.24 -37.37 33.32
CA GLN A 29 39.24 -36.42 33.79
C GLN A 29 40.50 -37.10 34.43
N PRO A 30 41.62 -36.31 34.75
CA PRO A 30 41.65 -35.70 36.06
C PRO A 30 42.31 -34.32 36.20
N GLN A 31 42.01 -33.76 37.38
CA GLN A 31 42.47 -32.47 37.97
C GLN A 31 43.95 -32.47 38.33
N THR A 32 44.57 -31.27 38.41
CA THR A 32 45.51 -30.91 39.50
C THR A 32 45.68 -29.36 39.59
N ASN A 33 45.31 -28.86 40.76
CA ASN A 33 45.90 -27.94 41.74
C ASN A 33 46.65 -26.63 41.35
N GLN A 34 46.16 -25.61 42.04
CA GLN A 34 46.71 -24.27 42.35
C GLN A 34 48.07 -24.29 43.10
N PRO A 35 48.80 -23.10 43.29
CA PRO A 35 48.41 -22.23 44.41
C PRO A 35 48.50 -20.69 44.16
N GLN A 36 47.89 -20.02 45.14
CA GLN A 36 47.74 -18.58 45.42
C GLN A 36 49.03 -17.80 45.56
N GLN A 37 48.92 -16.46 45.27
CA GLN A 37 49.51 -15.43 46.11
C GLN A 37 48.77 -14.11 46.01
N GLU A 38 48.45 -13.57 47.20
CA GLU A 38 47.87 -12.26 47.52
C GLU A 38 48.82 -11.13 47.23
N GLN A 39 48.34 -9.91 46.94
CA GLN A 39 48.54 -8.67 47.69
C GLN A 39 47.86 -7.46 47.07
N GLN A 40 46.91 -6.92 47.80
CA GLN A 40 46.67 -5.57 48.33
C GLN A 40 46.51 -4.37 47.39
N GLN A 41 45.30 -3.84 47.52
CA GLN A 41 44.84 -2.44 47.74
C GLN A 41 45.57 -1.28 47.06
N ASP A 42 44.83 -0.53 46.27
CA ASP A 42 44.73 0.91 46.47
C ASP A 42 43.34 1.46 45.99
N ASP A 43 42.90 2.42 46.78
CA ASP A 43 41.59 3.07 46.78
C ASP A 43 41.56 4.17 45.70
N GLY A 44 40.55 4.22 44.90
CA GLY A 44 40.34 5.30 43.91
C GLY A 44 38.93 5.34 43.36
N GLN A 45 38.03 5.98 44.10
CA GLN A 45 36.72 6.36 43.58
C GLN A 45 36.85 7.24 42.33
N GLN A 46 36.24 6.81 41.23
CA GLN A 46 35.83 7.72 40.17
C GLN A 46 34.46 7.35 39.63
N PRO A 47 33.64 8.32 39.19
CA PRO A 47 32.21 8.17 39.05
C PRO A 47 31.83 7.42 37.79
N GLU A 48 30.75 6.67 37.92
CA GLU A 48 30.05 6.00 36.82
C GLU A 48 29.68 7.02 35.74
N THR A 49 30.39 6.96 34.63
CA THR A 49 29.95 7.58 33.38
C THR A 49 28.97 6.62 32.75
N GLN A 50 27.71 6.94 32.85
CA GLN A 50 26.66 6.33 32.01
C GLN A 50 27.04 6.54 30.56
N GLN A 51 27.51 5.51 29.92
CA GLN A 51 27.55 5.46 28.45
C GLN A 51 26.11 5.32 28.00
N GLU A 52 25.52 6.43 27.60
CA GLU A 52 24.39 6.47 26.68
C GLU A 52 24.85 5.72 25.44
N GLN A 53 24.35 4.51 25.27
CA GLN A 53 24.34 3.85 23.98
C GLN A 53 23.38 4.67 23.09
N GLU A 54 23.93 5.60 22.34
CA GLU A 54 23.29 6.10 21.15
C GLU A 54 23.05 4.90 20.24
N GLU A 55 21.84 4.42 20.22
CA GLU A 55 21.31 3.63 19.12
C GLU A 55 21.37 4.53 17.87
N GLN A 56 22.47 4.46 17.15
CA GLN A 56 22.52 4.87 15.77
C GLN A 56 21.62 3.91 14.98
N SER A 57 20.33 4.19 14.99
CA SER A 57 19.40 3.73 14.00
C SER A 57 19.96 4.18 12.64
N GLN A 58 20.59 3.28 11.90
CA GLN A 58 20.94 3.50 10.50
C GLN A 58 19.62 3.75 9.78
N GLN A 59 19.33 5.00 9.54
CA GLN A 59 18.19 5.44 8.76
C GLN A 59 18.43 4.96 7.31
N GLN A 60 17.89 3.79 6.96
CA GLN A 60 17.87 3.33 5.60
C GLN A 60 16.94 4.28 4.83
N THR A 61 17.51 5.07 3.95
CA THR A 61 16.75 5.93 3.05
C THR A 61 16.13 5.07 1.94
N VAL A 62 14.81 5.12 1.83
CA VAL A 62 14.07 4.52 0.73
C VAL A 62 14.21 5.43 -0.49
N THR A 63 14.45 4.83 -1.66
CA THR A 63 14.46 5.56 -2.94
C THR A 63 13.18 5.23 -3.70
N ALA A 64 12.42 6.26 -4.10
CA ALA A 64 11.25 6.07 -4.94
C ALA A 64 11.61 5.44 -6.28
N PRO A 65 10.81 4.50 -6.82
CA PRO A 65 11.02 3.94 -8.14
C PRO A 65 10.77 4.98 -9.23
N SER A 66 11.56 4.96 -10.30
CA SER A 66 11.23 5.73 -11.51
C SER A 66 10.29 4.91 -12.39
N LEU A 67 9.13 5.47 -12.70
CA LEU A 67 8.04 4.83 -13.47
C LEU A 67 7.83 5.50 -14.84
N SER A 68 8.61 6.52 -15.16
CA SER A 68 8.46 7.34 -16.38
C SER A 68 8.60 6.54 -17.67
N GLN A 69 9.49 5.55 -17.70
CA GLN A 69 9.70 4.72 -18.90
C GLN A 69 8.47 3.84 -19.19
N GLN A 70 7.93 3.19 -18.15
CA GLN A 70 6.72 2.36 -18.27
C GLN A 70 5.52 3.19 -18.73
N LEU A 71 5.36 4.39 -18.16
CA LEU A 71 4.31 5.32 -18.56
C LEU A 71 4.45 5.73 -20.03
N LYS A 72 5.63 6.13 -20.47
CA LYS A 72 5.88 6.53 -21.84
C LYS A 72 5.58 5.42 -22.85
N GLU A 73 6.01 4.19 -22.55
CA GLU A 73 5.73 3.02 -23.40
C GLU A 73 4.24 2.66 -23.45
N ALA A 74 3.52 2.84 -22.33
CA ALA A 74 2.10 2.59 -22.26
C ALA A 74 1.30 3.66 -23.01
N LYS A 75 1.63 4.93 -22.80
CA LYS A 75 0.97 6.07 -23.46
C LYS A 75 1.12 6.04 -24.96
N ALA A 76 2.22 5.55 -25.49
CA ALA A 76 2.41 5.33 -26.93
C ALA A 76 1.40 4.36 -27.55
N LYS A 77 0.67 3.58 -26.76
CA LYS A 77 -0.33 2.60 -27.19
C LYS A 77 -1.77 3.05 -26.94
N ASN A 78 -2.00 3.95 -25.98
CA ASN A 78 -3.31 4.50 -25.66
C ASN A 78 -3.14 5.91 -25.06
N ASP A 79 -3.67 6.92 -25.76
CA ASP A 79 -3.58 8.32 -25.35
C ASP A 79 -4.42 8.63 -24.09
N ASP A 80 -5.39 7.79 -23.74
CA ASP A 80 -6.17 7.91 -22.50
C ASP A 80 -5.35 7.59 -21.24
N ILE A 81 -4.14 7.05 -21.38
CA ILE A 81 -3.24 6.80 -20.24
C ILE A 81 -2.65 8.12 -19.77
N ILE A 82 -2.92 8.46 -18.50
CA ILE A 82 -2.50 9.72 -17.87
C ILE A 82 -1.42 9.54 -16.80
N GLY A 83 -1.18 8.32 -16.36
CA GLY A 83 -0.20 8.05 -15.31
C GLY A 83 0.09 6.57 -15.13
N TRP A 84 1.04 6.31 -14.23
CA TRP A 84 1.42 4.96 -13.78
C TRP A 84 1.37 4.91 -12.26
N LEU A 85 0.62 3.96 -11.72
CA LEU A 85 0.43 3.75 -10.29
C LEU A 85 1.18 2.51 -9.83
N LYS A 86 1.91 2.63 -8.70
CA LYS A 86 2.60 1.51 -8.08
C LYS A 86 2.49 1.57 -6.55
N ILE A 87 2.30 0.40 -5.95
CA ILE A 87 2.47 0.16 -4.51
C ILE A 87 3.40 -1.04 -4.36
N ASP A 88 4.45 -0.89 -3.56
CA ASP A 88 5.43 -1.95 -3.38
C ASP A 88 4.79 -3.21 -2.77
N ASP A 89 5.32 -4.37 -3.15
CA ASP A 89 4.86 -5.71 -2.75
C ASP A 89 3.41 -6.06 -3.11
N LEU A 90 2.70 -5.16 -3.83
CA LEU A 90 1.40 -5.44 -4.41
C LEU A 90 1.45 -5.59 -5.94
N LYS A 91 0.45 -6.26 -6.50
CA LYS A 91 0.21 -6.29 -7.95
C LYS A 91 -0.38 -4.96 -8.47
N VAL A 92 -0.43 -3.92 -7.62
CA VAL A 92 -0.77 -2.57 -8.02
C VAL A 92 0.48 -1.96 -8.65
N ASP A 93 0.68 -2.25 -9.93
CA ASP A 93 1.77 -1.74 -10.76
C ASP A 93 1.26 -1.67 -12.21
N GLY A 94 0.76 -0.50 -12.63
CA GLY A 94 0.12 -0.40 -13.93
C GLY A 94 -0.35 0.99 -14.31
N ALA A 95 -0.73 1.08 -15.59
CA ALA A 95 -1.25 2.30 -16.19
C ALA A 95 -2.58 2.73 -15.57
N VAL A 96 -2.73 4.04 -15.38
CA VAL A 96 -3.99 4.70 -15.02
C VAL A 96 -4.51 5.42 -16.25
N VAL A 97 -5.76 5.17 -16.60
CA VAL A 97 -6.44 5.83 -17.71
C VAL A 97 -7.41 6.90 -17.20
N GLN A 98 -7.71 7.88 -18.05
CA GLN A 98 -8.82 8.81 -17.82
C GLN A 98 -9.65 8.93 -19.11
N ALA A 99 -10.94 9.11 -18.96
CA ALA A 99 -11.85 9.28 -20.08
C ALA A 99 -12.84 10.42 -19.78
N GLU A 100 -13.75 10.68 -20.71
CA GLU A 100 -14.80 11.68 -20.58
C GLU A 100 -15.87 11.35 -19.51
N ASN A 101 -15.81 10.15 -18.93
CA ASN A 101 -16.71 9.69 -17.86
C ASN A 101 -16.09 8.53 -17.09
N ASN A 102 -16.67 8.22 -15.91
CA ASN A 102 -16.20 7.16 -15.01
C ASN A 102 -16.67 5.73 -15.39
N THR A 103 -17.35 5.56 -16.53
CA THR A 103 -17.92 4.24 -16.94
C THR A 103 -17.17 3.56 -18.07
N LYS A 104 -16.43 4.32 -18.91
CA LYS A 104 -15.74 3.80 -20.09
C LYS A 104 -14.81 2.63 -19.76
N TYR A 105 -14.02 2.75 -18.70
CA TYR A 105 -12.99 1.78 -18.34
C TYR A 105 -13.41 0.75 -17.27
N GLU A 106 -14.67 0.73 -16.85
CA GLU A 106 -15.14 -0.28 -15.89
C GLU A 106 -14.95 -1.71 -16.40
N ARG A 107 -15.04 -1.91 -17.73
CA ARG A 107 -14.92 -3.22 -18.39
C ARG A 107 -13.96 -3.23 -19.55
N LEU A 108 -13.03 -2.30 -19.58
CA LEU A 108 -11.91 -2.26 -20.52
C LEU A 108 -10.60 -2.31 -19.77
N ASN A 109 -9.60 -3.01 -20.36
CA ASN A 109 -8.23 -2.89 -19.89
C ASN A 109 -7.61 -1.55 -20.35
N GLU A 110 -6.40 -1.28 -19.95
CA GLU A 110 -5.61 -0.09 -20.30
C GLU A 110 -5.37 0.09 -21.81
N TRP A 111 -5.64 -0.96 -22.61
CA TRP A 111 -5.53 -0.93 -24.07
C TRP A 111 -6.87 -0.75 -24.79
N GLY A 112 -7.94 -0.46 -24.04
CA GLY A 112 -9.29 -0.32 -24.58
C GLY A 112 -9.95 -1.64 -25.01
N GLN A 113 -9.42 -2.79 -24.61
CA GLN A 113 -9.99 -4.10 -24.91
C GLN A 113 -10.87 -4.57 -23.75
N TYR A 114 -11.90 -5.38 -24.05
CA TYR A 114 -12.75 -5.93 -23.00
C TYR A 114 -11.93 -6.70 -21.95
N SER A 115 -12.18 -6.38 -20.70
CA SER A 115 -11.60 -7.03 -19.53
C SER A 115 -12.62 -7.13 -18.41
N TRP A 116 -12.78 -8.33 -17.86
CA TRP A 116 -13.64 -8.53 -16.68
C TRP A 116 -13.13 -7.76 -15.46
N THR A 117 -11.83 -7.63 -15.33
CA THR A 117 -11.16 -6.96 -14.19
C THR A 117 -11.01 -5.45 -14.40
N GLY A 118 -11.39 -4.93 -15.58
CA GLY A 118 -11.20 -3.52 -15.90
C GLY A 118 -9.74 -3.07 -15.84
N THR A 119 -9.52 -1.81 -15.54
CA THR A 119 -8.20 -1.23 -15.25
C THR A 119 -8.30 -0.20 -14.11
N TYR A 120 -7.18 0.43 -13.74
CA TYR A 120 -7.19 1.62 -12.89
C TYR A 120 -7.62 2.82 -13.72
N PHE A 121 -8.60 3.57 -13.25
CA PHE A 121 -9.06 4.78 -13.95
C PHE A 121 -9.24 5.94 -12.99
N ALA A 122 -8.79 7.10 -13.42
CA ALA A 122 -8.96 8.34 -12.68
C ALA A 122 -10.36 8.91 -12.90
N ASP A 123 -10.86 9.62 -11.91
CA ASP A 123 -12.11 10.36 -12.05
C ASP A 123 -11.98 11.40 -13.17
N TYR A 124 -13.01 11.48 -14.01
CA TYR A 124 -13.02 12.35 -15.20
C TYR A 124 -12.94 13.84 -14.87
N GLU A 125 -13.24 14.23 -13.63
CA GLU A 125 -13.15 15.61 -13.15
C GLU A 125 -11.75 16.00 -12.63
N CYS A 126 -10.84 15.02 -12.47
CA CYS A 126 -9.48 15.29 -12.00
C CYS A 126 -8.61 15.94 -13.09
N ASN A 127 -7.71 16.82 -12.69
CA ASN A 127 -6.69 17.43 -13.54
C ASN A 127 -5.34 16.71 -13.33
N PHE A 128 -4.62 16.44 -14.44
CA PHE A 128 -3.31 15.76 -14.46
C PHE A 128 -2.26 16.50 -15.32
N ASP A 129 -2.47 17.75 -15.67
CA ASP A 129 -1.57 18.48 -16.57
C ASP A 129 -0.15 18.65 -16.00
N SER A 130 -0.02 18.79 -14.70
CA SER A 130 1.27 18.88 -13.99
C SER A 130 1.09 18.62 -12.49
N ARG A 131 2.19 18.35 -11.78
CA ARG A 131 2.19 18.23 -10.30
C ARG A 131 1.51 19.44 -9.63
N GLY A 132 1.79 20.65 -10.11
CA GLY A 132 1.24 21.89 -9.55
C GLY A 132 -0.25 22.04 -9.77
N SER A 133 -0.78 21.57 -10.91
CA SER A 133 -2.18 21.65 -11.30
C SER A 133 -3.01 20.40 -10.98
N LEU A 134 -2.41 19.36 -10.37
CA LEU A 134 -3.19 18.23 -9.87
C LEU A 134 -4.35 18.70 -9.01
N SER A 135 -5.50 18.06 -9.15
CA SER A 135 -6.64 18.28 -8.28
C SER A 135 -6.29 18.13 -6.81
N LYS A 136 -6.89 18.92 -5.94
CA LYS A 136 -6.70 18.81 -4.47
C LYS A 136 -7.02 17.41 -3.95
N ASN A 137 -8.03 16.76 -4.52
CA ASN A 137 -8.35 15.35 -4.30
C ASN A 137 -8.24 14.62 -5.65
N THR A 138 -7.14 13.93 -5.86
CA THR A 138 -6.95 13.05 -7.02
C THR A 138 -7.57 11.70 -6.72
N VAL A 139 -8.59 11.31 -7.47
CA VAL A 139 -9.36 10.08 -7.22
C VAL A 139 -9.06 9.04 -8.31
N ILE A 140 -8.63 7.86 -7.90
CA ILE A 140 -8.40 6.71 -8.78
C ILE A 140 -9.25 5.53 -8.30
N TYR A 141 -9.96 4.92 -9.25
CA TYR A 141 -10.80 3.77 -9.04
C TYR A 141 -10.16 2.49 -9.59
N GLY A 142 -10.51 1.37 -8.99
CA GLY A 142 -10.16 0.04 -9.48
C GLY A 142 -11.10 -1.01 -8.89
N HIS A 143 -11.33 -2.11 -9.61
CA HIS A 143 -12.21 -3.17 -9.12
C HIS A 143 -11.60 -3.95 -7.95
N ASN A 144 -12.48 -4.37 -7.02
CA ASN A 144 -12.30 -5.56 -6.22
C ASN A 144 -12.97 -6.72 -6.96
N VAL A 145 -12.17 -7.59 -7.55
CA VAL A 145 -12.63 -8.51 -8.60
C VAL A 145 -13.42 -9.69 -8.07
N ASP A 146 -13.07 -10.16 -6.90
CA ASP A 146 -13.73 -11.31 -6.26
C ASP A 146 -14.71 -10.81 -5.19
N PHE A 147 -15.99 -11.09 -5.36
CA PHE A 147 -17.09 -10.64 -4.49
C PHE A 147 -17.02 -11.12 -3.02
N ASN A 148 -15.84 -11.42 -2.52
CA ASN A 148 -15.55 -11.95 -1.17
C ASN A 148 -14.35 -11.29 -0.49
N ASP A 149 -13.91 -10.12 -0.98
CA ASP A 149 -12.72 -9.41 -0.47
C ASP A 149 -11.44 -10.26 -0.47
N ASN A 150 -11.23 -11.02 -1.56
CA ASN A 150 -9.99 -11.75 -1.77
C ASN A 150 -8.84 -10.78 -2.08
N ARG A 151 -8.04 -10.47 -1.06
CA ARG A 151 -6.88 -9.55 -1.20
C ARG A 151 -5.78 -10.06 -2.14
N ASP A 152 -5.74 -11.37 -2.47
CA ASP A 152 -4.81 -11.93 -3.46
C ASP A 152 -5.30 -11.76 -4.91
N GLY A 153 -6.51 -11.21 -5.10
CA GLY A 153 -7.11 -10.90 -6.39
C GLY A 153 -6.33 -9.87 -7.20
N GLU A 154 -6.90 -9.47 -8.33
CA GLU A 154 -6.31 -8.45 -9.20
C GLU A 154 -6.80 -7.04 -8.85
N ARG A 155 -6.15 -6.04 -9.43
CA ARG A 155 -6.50 -4.62 -9.34
C ARG A 155 -6.55 -4.14 -7.88
N PHE A 156 -7.57 -3.40 -7.48
CA PHE A 156 -7.71 -2.85 -6.13
C PHE A 156 -8.25 -3.83 -5.08
N SER A 157 -8.46 -5.12 -5.43
CA SER A 157 -8.55 -6.16 -4.41
C SER A 157 -7.32 -6.16 -3.50
N GLN A 158 -6.17 -5.82 -4.07
CA GLN A 158 -4.88 -5.74 -3.36
C GLN A 158 -4.83 -4.65 -2.28
N LEU A 159 -5.62 -3.58 -2.39
CA LEU A 159 -5.68 -2.54 -1.34
C LEU A 159 -6.12 -3.10 0.01
N LEU A 160 -6.88 -4.20 0.02
CA LEU A 160 -7.33 -4.85 1.25
C LEU A 160 -6.19 -5.39 2.13
N TYR A 161 -4.96 -5.49 1.62
CA TYR A 161 -3.79 -5.77 2.44
C TYR A 161 -3.56 -4.70 3.51
N PHE A 162 -3.91 -3.45 3.24
CA PHE A 162 -3.79 -2.35 4.20
C PHE A 162 -4.74 -2.47 5.42
N ALA A 163 -5.69 -3.40 5.42
CA ALA A 163 -6.45 -3.74 6.61
C ALA A 163 -5.65 -4.58 7.63
N ASP A 164 -4.45 -5.03 7.27
CA ASP A 164 -3.48 -5.67 8.15
C ASP A 164 -2.48 -4.62 8.65
N GLU A 165 -2.32 -4.51 9.97
CA GLU A 165 -1.50 -3.47 10.60
C GLU A 165 -0.03 -3.58 10.23
N GLU A 166 0.50 -4.81 10.19
CA GLU A 166 1.91 -5.03 9.87
C GLU A 166 2.20 -4.65 8.41
N PHE A 167 1.29 -5.01 7.49
CA PHE A 167 1.40 -4.60 6.11
C PHE A 167 1.34 -3.07 5.97
N ALA A 168 0.38 -2.42 6.65
CA ALA A 168 0.22 -0.97 6.61
C ALA A 168 1.46 -0.24 7.16
N LYS A 169 2.11 -0.78 8.21
CA LYS A 169 3.39 -0.26 8.74
C LYS A 169 4.52 -0.35 7.73
N GLN A 170 4.63 -1.45 7.00
CA GLN A 170 5.74 -1.71 6.08
C GLN A 170 5.60 -0.98 4.73
N HIS A 171 4.40 -0.50 4.39
CA HIS A 171 4.09 0.09 3.09
C HIS A 171 3.52 1.52 3.23
N PRO A 172 4.34 2.50 3.63
CA PRO A 172 3.88 3.86 3.89
C PRO A 172 3.50 4.64 2.63
N TYR A 173 3.88 4.19 1.43
CA TYR A 173 3.82 5.02 0.23
C TYR A 173 3.02 4.41 -0.91
N VAL A 174 2.43 5.31 -1.69
CA VAL A 174 1.93 5.08 -3.05
C VAL A 174 2.78 5.89 -4.00
N TYR A 175 3.23 5.30 -5.09
CA TYR A 175 3.96 5.98 -6.16
C TYR A 175 3.03 6.21 -7.34
N PHE A 176 2.95 7.45 -7.79
CA PHE A 176 2.14 7.80 -8.94
C PHE A 176 2.89 8.80 -9.82
N THR A 177 3.16 8.39 -11.04
CA THR A 177 3.87 9.20 -12.05
C THR A 177 2.88 9.62 -13.11
N ILE A 178 2.85 10.91 -13.44
CA ILE A 178 2.07 11.47 -14.55
C ILE A 178 2.97 11.76 -15.76
N ASP A 179 2.38 12.05 -16.90
CA ASP A 179 3.13 12.43 -18.09
C ASP A 179 3.87 13.76 -17.86
N GLY A 180 5.17 13.76 -18.08
CA GLY A 180 6.05 14.92 -17.90
C GLY A 180 7.50 14.56 -18.12
N ASP A 181 8.30 15.54 -18.51
CA ASP A 181 9.71 15.34 -18.85
C ASP A 181 10.68 15.56 -17.69
N ASP A 182 10.17 15.89 -16.49
CA ASP A 182 10.98 16.18 -15.32
C ASP A 182 10.65 15.30 -14.11
N LYS A 183 11.50 15.38 -13.08
CA LYS A 183 11.32 14.62 -11.84
C LYS A 183 10.05 14.99 -11.08
N SER A 184 9.47 16.18 -11.30
CA SER A 184 8.27 16.61 -10.62
C SER A 184 7.06 15.77 -11.01
N SER A 185 7.10 15.08 -12.15
CA SER A 185 6.08 14.14 -12.60
C SER A 185 6.08 12.82 -11.82
N GLU A 186 7.21 12.44 -11.19
CA GLU A 186 7.36 11.25 -10.35
C GLU A 186 7.01 11.61 -8.90
N MET A 187 5.85 11.20 -8.44
CA MET A 187 5.29 11.64 -7.17
C MET A 187 5.23 10.51 -6.14
N VAL A 188 5.58 10.85 -4.91
CA VAL A 188 5.44 9.98 -3.74
C VAL A 188 4.30 10.51 -2.88
N TRP A 189 3.42 9.60 -2.47
CA TRP A 189 2.26 9.91 -1.66
C TRP A 189 2.32 9.11 -0.37
N GLU A 190 2.31 9.77 0.78
CA GLU A 190 2.36 9.13 2.09
C GLU A 190 0.96 8.84 2.60
N ILE A 191 0.72 7.56 2.93
CA ILE A 191 -0.60 7.10 3.39
C ILE A 191 -0.88 7.67 4.79
N PHE A 192 -2.05 8.31 4.94
CA PHE A 192 -2.51 8.86 6.21
C PHE A 192 -3.85 8.29 6.69
N SER A 193 -4.54 7.50 5.87
CA SER A 193 -5.81 6.90 6.25
C SER A 193 -6.15 5.69 5.38
N VAL A 194 -6.62 4.60 5.99
CA VAL A 194 -7.18 3.43 5.31
C VAL A 194 -8.46 3.01 6.02
N PHE A 195 -9.57 2.88 5.28
CA PHE A 195 -10.86 2.75 5.93
C PHE A 195 -11.93 2.06 5.08
N TYR A 196 -12.93 1.51 5.76
CA TYR A 196 -14.19 1.08 5.17
C TYR A 196 -15.24 2.20 5.32
N THR A 197 -16.04 2.41 4.29
CA THR A 197 -17.12 3.42 4.30
C THR A 197 -18.26 3.02 3.38
N THR A 198 -19.37 3.76 3.45
CA THR A 198 -20.41 3.74 2.41
C THR A 198 -20.26 4.93 1.47
N THR A 199 -20.96 4.88 0.34
CA THR A 199 -21.03 5.98 -0.61
C THR A 199 -21.74 7.24 -0.08
N ASP A 200 -22.29 7.19 1.13
CA ASP A 200 -22.87 8.36 1.80
C ASP A 200 -21.81 9.34 2.34
N PHE A 201 -20.58 8.86 2.55
CA PHE A 201 -19.45 9.73 2.85
C PHE A 201 -18.84 10.26 1.53
N ASP A 202 -18.87 11.55 1.37
CA ASP A 202 -18.48 12.26 0.15
C ASP A 202 -16.95 12.43 0.01
N TYR A 203 -16.21 11.32 0.09
CA TYR A 203 -14.73 11.30 0.07
C TYR A 203 -14.13 11.45 -1.32
N ILE A 204 -14.93 11.31 -2.38
CA ILE A 204 -14.49 11.43 -3.78
C ILE A 204 -14.74 12.81 -4.38
N ARG A 205 -15.13 13.78 -3.57
CA ARG A 205 -15.43 15.13 -4.06
C ARG A 205 -14.18 15.81 -4.62
N ILE A 206 -14.30 16.36 -5.83
CA ILE A 206 -13.25 17.08 -6.54
C ILE A 206 -13.63 18.54 -6.71
N ASN A 207 -14.88 18.83 -7.05
CA ASN A 207 -15.38 20.19 -7.30
C ASN A 207 -16.20 20.74 -6.12
N LYS A 208 -16.27 22.07 -6.01
CA LYS A 208 -17.04 22.78 -4.97
C LYS A 208 -18.51 22.39 -4.98
N ASP A 209 -19.10 22.27 -6.17
CA ASP A 209 -20.49 21.90 -6.37
C ASP A 209 -20.58 20.88 -7.53
N TYR A 210 -21.06 19.68 -7.26
CA TYR A 210 -21.33 18.66 -8.29
C TYR A 210 -22.30 19.09 -9.39
N ARG A 211 -23.18 20.07 -9.08
CA ARG A 211 -24.15 20.61 -10.03
C ARG A 211 -23.54 21.62 -10.96
N ASN A 212 -22.42 22.21 -10.55
CA ASN A 212 -21.72 23.23 -11.31
C ASN A 212 -20.20 23.06 -11.19
N PRO A 213 -19.58 22.09 -11.88
CA PRO A 213 -18.13 21.87 -11.86
C PRO A 213 -17.32 23.09 -12.30
N GLN A 214 -17.94 24.04 -13.01
CA GLN A 214 -17.31 25.29 -13.43
C GLN A 214 -16.98 26.25 -12.26
N GLU A 215 -17.53 26.01 -11.06
CA GLU A 215 -17.17 26.76 -9.86
C GLU A 215 -15.76 26.44 -9.35
N GLY A 216 -15.11 25.44 -9.94
CA GLY A 216 -13.73 25.03 -9.67
C GLY A 216 -13.61 24.02 -8.54
N GLU A 217 -12.38 23.72 -8.19
CA GLU A 217 -12.02 22.71 -7.18
C GLU A 217 -12.60 23.00 -5.78
N ILE A 218 -12.66 21.95 -4.97
CA ILE A 218 -13.01 22.05 -3.54
C ILE A 218 -12.11 23.05 -2.82
N THR A 219 -12.69 23.70 -1.83
CA THR A 219 -11.97 24.61 -0.94
C THR A 219 -11.12 23.83 0.08
N ASP A 220 -10.14 24.50 0.70
CA ASP A 220 -9.34 23.92 1.79
C ASP A 220 -10.22 23.41 2.94
N ALA A 221 -11.27 24.14 3.26
CA ALA A 221 -12.23 23.71 4.29
C ALA A 221 -13.02 22.45 3.89
N GLN A 222 -13.41 22.32 2.62
CA GLN A 222 -14.08 21.12 2.13
C GLN A 222 -13.12 19.92 2.10
N LEU A 223 -11.87 20.12 1.64
CA LEU A 223 -10.86 19.08 1.69
C LEU A 223 -10.57 18.66 3.13
N MET A 224 -10.43 19.61 4.06
CA MET A 224 -10.21 19.31 5.48
C MET A 224 -11.35 18.50 6.10
N ASN A 225 -12.60 18.70 5.66
CA ASN A 225 -13.74 17.87 6.10
C ASN A 225 -13.62 16.44 5.57
N ILE A 226 -13.14 16.24 4.34
CA ILE A 226 -12.86 14.91 3.80
C ILE A 226 -11.75 14.24 4.60
N ILE A 227 -10.63 14.94 4.85
CA ILE A 227 -9.49 14.42 5.61
C ILE A 227 -9.93 13.98 7.02
N LYS A 228 -10.61 14.85 7.75
CA LYS A 228 -11.12 14.51 9.10
C LYS A 228 -12.08 13.32 9.06
N GLY A 229 -13.02 13.31 8.11
CA GLY A 229 -13.95 12.21 7.95
C GLY A 229 -13.27 10.89 7.62
N ALA A 230 -12.15 10.91 6.86
CA ALA A 230 -11.32 9.75 6.56
C ALA A 230 -10.56 9.27 7.81
N GLN A 231 -9.91 10.17 8.55
CA GLN A 231 -9.20 9.87 9.79
C GLN A 231 -10.12 9.26 10.86
N GLU A 232 -11.34 9.81 11.03
CA GLU A 232 -12.35 9.27 11.95
C GLU A 232 -12.80 7.84 11.62
N ARG A 233 -12.61 7.37 10.38
CA ARG A 233 -12.97 6.04 9.91
C ARG A 233 -11.77 5.12 9.76
N SER A 234 -10.57 5.67 9.78
CA SER A 234 -9.34 4.94 9.51
C SER A 234 -9.17 3.76 10.46
N GLU A 235 -8.71 2.63 9.93
CA GLU A 235 -8.35 1.45 10.72
C GLU A 235 -7.23 1.78 11.71
N TYR A 236 -6.41 2.79 11.39
CA TYR A 236 -5.24 3.20 12.19
C TYR A 236 -5.17 4.73 12.33
N ASP A 237 -4.60 5.18 13.44
CA ASP A 237 -4.15 6.55 13.64
C ASP A 237 -2.72 6.66 13.11
N TYR A 238 -2.56 7.27 11.93
CA TYR A 238 -1.27 7.55 11.32
C TYR A 238 -0.67 8.85 11.85
N GLU A 239 0.66 8.85 12.14
CA GLU A 239 1.39 10.05 12.51
C GLU A 239 1.79 10.87 11.27
N VAL A 240 0.84 11.18 10.40
CA VAL A 240 1.01 11.98 9.18
C VAL A 240 0.22 13.27 9.31
N GLU A 241 0.93 14.40 9.28
CA GLU A 241 0.28 15.71 9.27
C GLU A 241 -0.27 16.00 7.87
N VAL A 242 -1.58 16.25 7.79
CA VAL A 242 -2.28 16.56 6.54
C VAL A 242 -3.32 17.67 6.78
N SER A 243 -3.41 18.60 5.84
CA SER A 243 -4.24 19.78 5.92
C SER A 243 -5.10 20.00 4.66
N GLY A 244 -6.00 20.96 4.71
CA GLY A 244 -6.79 21.36 3.54
C GLY A 244 -6.00 22.08 2.44
N GLU A 245 -4.76 22.48 2.69
CA GLU A 245 -3.87 23.09 1.70
C GLU A 245 -3.10 22.05 0.89
N ASP A 246 -3.01 20.81 1.40
CA ASP A 246 -2.31 19.72 0.74
C ASP A 246 -3.08 19.19 -0.47
N LYS A 247 -2.40 18.36 -1.27
CA LYS A 247 -3.02 17.53 -2.29
C LYS A 247 -3.09 16.10 -1.77
N ILE A 248 -4.23 15.44 -1.96
CA ILE A 248 -4.42 14.05 -1.55
C ILE A 248 -4.71 13.15 -2.76
N LEU A 249 -4.30 11.90 -2.63
CA LEU A 249 -4.63 10.80 -3.54
C LEU A 249 -5.62 9.88 -2.83
N THR A 250 -6.74 9.60 -3.48
CA THR A 250 -7.79 8.71 -3.01
C THR A 250 -7.87 7.49 -3.91
N LEU A 251 -7.50 6.32 -3.40
CA LEU A 251 -7.66 5.03 -4.08
C LEU A 251 -8.93 4.36 -3.56
N SER A 252 -9.90 4.10 -4.43
CA SER A 252 -11.22 3.60 -4.03
C SER A 252 -11.60 2.32 -4.74
N THR A 253 -12.06 1.33 -3.96
CA THR A 253 -12.59 0.07 -4.46
C THR A 253 -13.85 -0.38 -3.72
N CYS A 254 -14.59 -1.30 -4.31
CA CYS A 254 -15.70 -1.97 -3.62
C CYS A 254 -15.19 -2.87 -2.49
N SER A 255 -15.97 -3.02 -1.42
CA SER A 255 -15.71 -4.02 -0.38
C SER A 255 -16.96 -4.85 -0.09
N TYR A 256 -16.73 -6.09 0.29
CA TYR A 256 -17.75 -7.06 0.63
C TYR A 256 -17.69 -7.48 2.10
N LYS A 257 -16.89 -6.79 2.93
CA LYS A 257 -16.73 -7.04 4.38
C LYS A 257 -18.07 -7.09 5.13
N TYR A 258 -19.03 -6.28 4.71
CA TYR A 258 -20.36 -6.19 5.32
C TYR A 258 -21.45 -6.85 4.45
N GLY A 259 -21.07 -7.89 3.69
CA GLY A 259 -21.96 -8.60 2.78
C GLY A 259 -21.98 -7.99 1.37
N ARG A 260 -22.90 -8.47 0.51
CA ARG A 260 -22.99 -8.03 -0.89
C ARG A 260 -23.70 -6.68 -1.07
N ARG A 261 -23.35 -5.70 -0.25
CA ARG A 261 -23.82 -4.33 -0.41
C ARG A 261 -23.07 -3.67 -1.57
N LYS A 262 -23.76 -2.84 -2.35
CA LYS A 262 -23.16 -2.12 -3.49
C LYS A 262 -22.54 -0.78 -3.10
N ASP A 263 -22.86 -0.29 -1.92
CA ASP A 263 -22.46 1.02 -1.39
C ASP A 263 -21.22 0.98 -0.52
N VAL A 264 -20.71 -0.20 -0.15
CA VAL A 264 -19.52 -0.31 0.70
C VAL A 264 -18.24 -0.18 -0.12
N ARG A 265 -17.30 0.59 0.40
CA ARG A 265 -15.97 0.83 -0.19
C ARG A 265 -14.86 0.55 0.81
N PHE A 266 -13.71 0.14 0.28
CA PHE A 266 -12.43 0.24 0.95
C PHE A 266 -11.60 1.33 0.28
N VAL A 267 -11.02 2.22 1.08
CA VAL A 267 -10.36 3.42 0.61
C VAL A 267 -8.99 3.53 1.24
N VAL A 268 -7.99 3.88 0.44
CA VAL A 268 -6.65 4.30 0.88
C VAL A 268 -6.46 5.75 0.50
N MET A 269 -6.13 6.60 1.46
CA MET A 269 -5.83 8.00 1.21
C MET A 269 -4.39 8.33 1.58
N ALA A 270 -3.74 9.08 0.70
CA ALA A 270 -2.36 9.49 0.85
C ALA A 270 -2.17 10.96 0.53
N LYS A 271 -1.18 11.60 1.17
CA LYS A 271 -0.77 13.00 0.98
C LYS A 271 0.40 13.07 0.01
N LEU A 272 0.38 14.03 -0.90
CA LEU A 272 1.53 14.32 -1.77
C LEU A 272 2.69 14.87 -0.94
N LEU A 273 3.84 14.19 -1.02
CA LEU A 273 5.08 14.65 -0.39
C LEU A 273 5.81 15.67 -1.27
N ASP A 274 6.66 16.50 -0.67
CA ASP A 274 7.59 17.36 -1.39
C ASP A 274 8.62 16.53 -2.16
N GLU A 275 9.21 17.11 -3.22
CA GLU A 275 10.14 16.40 -4.11
C GLU A 275 11.44 15.96 -3.42
N ASP A 276 11.82 16.65 -2.35
CA ASP A 276 13.01 16.40 -1.54
C ASP A 276 12.69 15.75 -0.19
N ALA A 277 11.46 15.26 -0.01
CA ALA A 277 11.06 14.58 1.23
C ALA A 277 11.93 13.35 1.49
N VAL A 278 12.34 13.20 2.75
CA VAL A 278 13.07 12.01 3.20
C VAL A 278 12.08 10.87 3.45
N LEU A 279 12.24 9.78 2.70
CA LEU A 279 11.37 8.63 2.80
C LEU A 279 11.82 7.70 3.94
N HIS A 280 10.87 7.21 4.71
CA HIS A 280 11.06 6.27 5.81
C HIS A 280 10.71 4.85 5.38
N THR A 281 11.30 3.86 6.01
CA THR A 281 11.05 2.44 5.71
C THR A 281 9.72 1.93 6.28
N GLN A 282 9.13 2.65 7.25
CA GLN A 282 7.90 2.23 7.92
C GLN A 282 7.04 3.44 8.26
N ALA A 283 5.71 3.24 8.17
CA ALA A 283 4.74 4.18 8.71
C ALA A 283 4.72 4.12 10.24
N LYS A 284 4.53 5.27 10.87
CA LYS A 284 4.19 5.36 12.29
C LYS A 284 2.68 5.37 12.42
N LEU A 285 2.13 4.33 13.00
CA LEU A 285 0.69 4.18 13.19
C LEU A 285 0.36 3.32 14.40
N THR A 286 -0.85 3.51 14.93
CA THR A 286 -1.45 2.69 15.99
C THR A 286 -2.88 2.32 15.62
N GLN A 287 -3.44 1.28 16.25
CA GLN A 287 -4.85 0.90 16.03
C GLN A 287 -5.78 2.02 16.44
N ASN A 288 -6.68 2.44 15.56
CA ASN A 288 -7.76 3.36 15.89
C ASN A 288 -8.92 2.60 16.53
N THR A 289 -9.02 2.67 17.88
CA THR A 289 -10.05 1.97 18.65
C THR A 289 -11.40 2.66 18.63
N ASP A 290 -11.45 3.93 18.28
CA ASP A 290 -12.64 4.79 18.29
C ASP A 290 -13.20 5.07 16.89
N LYS A 291 -12.71 4.34 15.87
CA LYS A 291 -13.10 4.56 14.47
C LYS A 291 -14.60 4.40 14.24
N LYS A 292 -15.13 5.25 13.36
CA LYS A 292 -16.49 5.11 12.83
C LYS A 292 -16.59 3.88 11.94
N THR A 293 -17.46 2.95 12.26
CA THR A 293 -17.69 1.74 11.46
C THR A 293 -18.84 1.93 10.47
N VAL A 294 -18.88 1.07 9.46
CA VAL A 294 -20.02 0.96 8.54
C VAL A 294 -21.18 0.27 9.29
N GLU A 295 -22.33 0.92 9.32
CA GLU A 295 -23.58 0.38 9.87
C GLU A 295 -24.40 -0.43 8.85
#